data_2bd661db2559a955ab1d62a0a99d90d5
#
_entry.id   2bd661db2559a955ab1d62a0a99d90d5
#
_cell.length_a   1.000
_cell.length_b   1.000
_cell.length_c   1.000
_cell.angle_alpha   90.00
_cell.angle_beta   90.00
_cell.angle_gamma   90.00
#
_symmetry.space_group_name_H-M   'P 1'
#
loop_
_entity.id
_entity.type
_entity.pdbx_description
1 polymer ?
#
loop_
_entity_poly.entity_id
_entity_poly.type
_entity_poly.pdbx_seq_one_letter_code
_entity_poly.pdbx_strand_id
1 'polypeptide(L)'
;MAPTKLNLDDPEVKKQALAGLAKTIPVVPFKGVEFFDVGGLLANPEKLQLTFDLFVHAVTPFMDQVDAIGCFDARGFLFAPYLGALFQKRVFMLRKPDKMPSVSDTIEYFKEYKGDSCEGGDHLSIQTYAVSKGDRVLLVDDLLATGGTCEAGIRLVQQAGASVTACIFVVEIGVLNGRGRAIKASTDEKTQIISLLTEKDF
;
A
#
# COMPACT_ATOMS: atom_id res chain seq x y z
N MET A 1 6.22 -25.88 -15.00
CA MET A 1 7.19 -24.97 -15.63
C MET A 1 7.25 -23.71 -14.76
N ALA A 2 8.45 -23.23 -14.40
CA ALA A 2 8.55 -21.92 -13.77
C ALA A 2 8.09 -20.84 -14.79
N PRO A 3 7.31 -19.85 -14.41
CA PRO A 3 6.89 -18.80 -15.31
C PRO A 3 8.12 -18.09 -15.89
N THR A 4 8.10 -17.80 -17.19
CA THR A 4 9.16 -17.04 -17.84
C THR A 4 9.19 -15.63 -17.22
N LYS A 5 10.32 -15.26 -16.62
CA LYS A 5 10.47 -13.96 -15.96
C LYS A 5 10.41 -12.84 -17.01
N LEU A 6 9.44 -11.94 -16.89
CA LEU A 6 9.27 -10.80 -17.81
C LEU A 6 10.44 -9.82 -17.66
N ASN A 7 10.91 -9.26 -18.76
CA ASN A 7 11.85 -8.14 -18.73
C ASN A 7 11.10 -6.83 -18.52
N LEU A 8 10.86 -6.46 -17.26
CA LEU A 8 10.13 -5.24 -16.88
C LEU A 8 10.94 -3.95 -17.06
N ASP A 9 12.23 -4.04 -17.40
CA ASP A 9 13.05 -2.89 -17.79
C ASP A 9 12.71 -2.43 -19.23
N ASP A 10 12.12 -3.30 -20.03
CA ASP A 10 11.58 -2.94 -21.35
C ASP A 10 10.23 -2.21 -21.18
N PRO A 11 10.11 -0.94 -21.61
CA PRO A 11 8.90 -0.13 -21.44
C PRO A 11 7.65 -0.74 -22.09
N GLU A 12 7.79 -1.41 -23.25
CA GLU A 12 6.65 -2.01 -23.95
C GLU A 12 6.17 -3.29 -23.23
N VAL A 13 7.09 -4.11 -22.74
CA VAL A 13 6.77 -5.28 -21.92
C VAL A 13 6.06 -4.86 -20.64
N LYS A 14 6.58 -3.83 -19.95
CA LYS A 14 5.98 -3.29 -18.73
C LYS A 14 4.58 -2.73 -19.00
N LYS A 15 4.39 -1.97 -20.08
CA LYS A 15 3.09 -1.41 -20.47
C LYS A 15 2.07 -2.52 -20.74
N GLN A 16 2.45 -3.57 -21.47
CA GLN A 16 1.57 -4.72 -21.73
C GLN A 16 1.23 -5.48 -20.45
N ALA A 17 2.20 -5.63 -19.53
CA ALA A 17 2.00 -6.24 -18.23
C ALA A 17 0.97 -5.47 -17.39
N LEU A 18 1.10 -4.14 -17.31
CA LEU A 18 0.15 -3.26 -16.59
C LEU A 18 -1.25 -3.31 -17.21
N ALA A 19 -1.36 -3.22 -18.54
CA ALA A 19 -2.64 -3.35 -19.25
C ALA A 19 -3.30 -4.73 -19.03
N GLY A 20 -2.50 -5.78 -18.96
CA GLY A 20 -2.97 -7.13 -18.64
C GLY A 20 -3.41 -7.26 -17.19
N LEU A 21 -2.80 -6.51 -16.26
CA LEU A 21 -3.17 -6.47 -14.85
C LEU A 21 -4.50 -5.72 -14.66
N ALA A 22 -4.66 -4.55 -15.27
CA ALA A 22 -5.87 -3.74 -15.19
C ALA A 22 -7.13 -4.55 -15.58
N LYS A 23 -7.06 -5.31 -16.69
CA LYS A 23 -8.17 -6.15 -17.16
C LYS A 23 -8.60 -7.25 -16.18
N THR A 24 -7.82 -7.52 -15.15
CA THR A 24 -8.09 -8.57 -14.17
C THR A 24 -8.74 -8.02 -12.89
N ILE A 25 -8.72 -6.70 -12.71
CA ILE A 25 -9.33 -6.01 -11.57
C ILE A 25 -10.70 -5.50 -12.00
N PRO A 26 -11.81 -6.13 -11.58
CA PRO A 26 -13.14 -5.62 -11.89
C PRO A 26 -13.37 -4.27 -11.21
N VAL A 27 -14.00 -3.34 -11.94
CA VAL A 27 -14.54 -2.10 -11.37
C VAL A 27 -16.04 -2.30 -11.21
N VAL A 28 -16.50 -2.32 -9.97
CA VAL A 28 -17.90 -2.65 -9.65
C VAL A 28 -18.52 -1.61 -8.71
N PRO A 29 -19.80 -1.30 -8.84
CA PRO A 29 -20.50 -0.46 -7.87
C PRO A 29 -20.54 -1.14 -6.49
N PHE A 30 -20.00 -0.47 -5.47
CA PHE A 30 -20.06 -0.97 -4.11
C PHE A 30 -20.20 0.19 -3.11
N LYS A 31 -21.25 0.16 -2.28
CA LYS A 31 -21.56 1.20 -1.27
C LYS A 31 -21.56 2.63 -1.84
N GLY A 32 -22.07 2.80 -3.07
CA GLY A 32 -22.22 4.11 -3.71
C GLY A 32 -20.97 4.66 -4.39
N VAL A 33 -19.89 3.89 -4.46
CA VAL A 33 -18.65 4.24 -5.18
C VAL A 33 -18.26 3.16 -6.19
N GLU A 34 -17.45 3.53 -7.18
CA GLU A 34 -16.76 2.57 -8.03
C GLU A 34 -15.63 1.93 -7.24
N PHE A 35 -15.69 0.62 -7.10
CA PHE A 35 -14.75 -0.17 -6.31
C PHE A 35 -13.85 -1.01 -7.21
N PHE A 36 -12.55 -0.82 -7.10
CA PHE A 36 -11.52 -1.59 -7.79
C PHE A 36 -11.25 -2.87 -6.99
N ASP A 37 -11.80 -3.99 -7.45
CA ASP A 37 -11.75 -5.23 -6.70
C ASP A 37 -10.49 -6.05 -7.00
N VAL A 38 -9.51 -5.94 -6.15
CA VAL A 38 -8.27 -6.75 -6.23
C VAL A 38 -8.51 -8.25 -6.01
N GLY A 39 -9.73 -8.67 -5.64
CA GLY A 39 -10.13 -10.07 -5.59
C GLY A 39 -9.95 -10.77 -6.94
N GLY A 40 -10.08 -10.04 -8.05
CA GLY A 40 -9.78 -10.56 -9.38
C GLY A 40 -8.32 -11.00 -9.56
N LEU A 41 -7.37 -10.32 -8.91
CA LEU A 41 -5.95 -10.73 -8.91
C LEU A 41 -5.75 -12.01 -8.10
N LEU A 42 -6.40 -12.11 -6.95
CA LEU A 42 -6.28 -13.27 -6.07
C LEU A 42 -6.87 -14.54 -6.71
N ALA A 43 -7.91 -14.39 -7.53
CA ALA A 43 -8.54 -15.48 -8.27
C ALA A 43 -7.70 -15.96 -9.47
N ASN A 44 -6.64 -15.21 -9.85
CA ASN A 44 -5.79 -15.53 -11.00
C ASN A 44 -4.31 -15.61 -10.57
N PRO A 45 -3.76 -16.84 -10.38
CA PRO A 45 -2.39 -17.02 -9.89
C PRO A 45 -1.31 -16.34 -10.75
N GLU A 46 -1.49 -16.31 -12.10
CA GLU A 46 -0.55 -15.67 -13.00
C GLU A 46 -0.55 -14.15 -12.82
N LYS A 47 -1.72 -13.54 -12.61
CA LYS A 47 -1.86 -12.09 -12.40
C LYS A 47 -1.43 -11.67 -11.00
N LEU A 48 -1.65 -12.53 -10.01
CA LEU A 48 -1.11 -12.32 -8.67
C LEU A 48 0.43 -12.34 -8.70
N GLN A 49 1.03 -13.32 -9.38
CA GLN A 49 2.49 -13.36 -9.57
C GLN A 49 2.99 -12.13 -10.32
N LEU A 50 2.31 -11.71 -11.39
CA LEU A 50 2.65 -10.50 -12.12
C LEU A 50 2.59 -9.24 -11.25
N THR A 51 1.61 -9.15 -10.33
CA THR A 51 1.53 -8.05 -9.36
C THR A 51 2.78 -8.02 -8.46
N PHE A 52 3.21 -9.18 -7.97
CA PHE A 52 4.44 -9.29 -7.19
C PHE A 52 5.68 -8.90 -8.00
N ASP A 53 5.80 -9.35 -9.23
CA ASP A 53 6.94 -9.02 -10.09
C ASP A 53 7.01 -7.51 -10.36
N LEU A 54 5.88 -6.87 -10.60
CA LEU A 54 5.77 -5.41 -10.77
C LEU A 54 6.10 -4.65 -9.48
N PHE A 55 5.64 -5.12 -8.32
CA PHE A 55 6.01 -4.54 -7.03
C PHE A 55 7.51 -4.66 -6.78
N VAL A 56 8.08 -5.85 -6.98
CA VAL A 56 9.52 -6.10 -6.83
C VAL A 56 10.31 -5.17 -7.74
N HIS A 57 9.94 -5.08 -9.03
CA HIS A 57 10.60 -4.17 -9.97
C HIS A 57 10.54 -2.71 -9.50
N ALA A 58 9.40 -2.26 -9.00
CA ALA A 58 9.20 -0.88 -8.56
C ALA A 58 9.99 -0.53 -7.30
N VAL A 59 10.15 -1.45 -6.34
CA VAL A 59 10.79 -1.17 -5.06
C VAL A 59 12.29 -1.50 -5.04
N THR A 60 12.77 -2.40 -5.90
CA THR A 60 14.19 -2.84 -5.95
C THR A 60 15.19 -1.68 -5.91
N PRO A 61 14.99 -0.55 -6.63
CA PRO A 61 15.97 0.55 -6.66
C PRO A 61 16.29 1.18 -5.31
N PHE A 62 15.42 1.03 -4.30
CA PHE A 62 15.61 1.67 -2.99
C PHE A 62 15.44 0.71 -1.80
N MET A 63 15.26 -0.61 -2.05
CA MET A 63 15.04 -1.57 -0.95
C MET A 63 16.23 -1.71 0.01
N ASP A 64 17.43 -1.36 -0.39
CA ASP A 64 18.59 -1.28 0.50
C ASP A 64 18.44 -0.16 1.55
N GLN A 65 17.59 0.81 1.28
CA GLN A 65 17.25 1.91 2.18
C GLN A 65 16.03 1.62 3.06
N VAL A 66 15.44 0.43 2.98
CA VAL A 66 14.25 0.04 3.74
C VAL A 66 14.67 -0.94 4.84
N ASP A 67 14.22 -0.71 6.06
CA ASP A 67 14.51 -1.54 7.23
C ASP A 67 13.29 -2.40 7.64
N ALA A 68 12.08 -1.90 7.38
CA ALA A 68 10.83 -2.61 7.67
C ALA A 68 9.73 -2.27 6.66
N ILE A 69 8.76 -3.17 6.52
CA ILE A 69 7.61 -3.04 5.62
C ILE A 69 6.33 -3.05 6.45
N GLY A 70 5.58 -1.96 6.42
CA GLY A 70 4.27 -1.84 7.04
C GLY A 70 3.15 -2.13 6.05
N CYS A 71 2.09 -2.83 6.49
CA CYS A 71 0.95 -3.14 5.64
C CYS A 71 -0.38 -2.81 6.31
N PHE A 72 -1.30 -2.25 5.52
CA PHE A 72 -2.60 -1.82 6.01
C PHE A 72 -3.62 -2.96 6.06
N ASP A 73 -4.45 -2.98 7.09
CA ASP A 73 -5.59 -3.90 7.25
C ASP A 73 -6.69 -3.54 6.25
N ALA A 74 -7.10 -4.49 5.39
CA ALA A 74 -6.72 -5.91 5.36
C ALA A 74 -5.96 -6.29 4.09
N ARG A 75 -6.11 -5.52 3.00
CA ARG A 75 -5.64 -5.95 1.68
C ARG A 75 -4.15 -5.73 1.46
N GLY A 76 -3.53 -4.79 2.15
CA GLY A 76 -2.07 -4.67 2.21
C GLY A 76 -1.37 -5.93 2.71
N PHE A 77 -2.05 -6.72 3.57
CA PHE A 77 -1.53 -7.99 4.10
C PHE A 77 -1.31 -9.06 3.02
N LEU A 78 -1.95 -8.92 1.87
CA LEU A 78 -1.84 -9.86 0.76
C LEU A 78 -0.52 -9.71 -0.01
N PHE A 79 0.12 -8.55 0.09
CA PHE A 79 1.29 -8.19 -0.73
C PHE A 79 2.58 -8.05 0.08
N ALA A 80 2.53 -7.40 1.24
CA ALA A 80 3.72 -7.07 2.03
C ALA A 80 4.52 -8.29 2.51
N PRO A 81 3.94 -9.41 2.96
CA PRO A 81 4.70 -10.58 3.39
C PRO A 81 5.57 -11.17 2.29
N TYR A 82 5.12 -11.15 1.04
CA TYR A 82 5.92 -11.59 -0.10
C TYR A 82 7.18 -10.74 -0.27
N LEU A 83 7.03 -9.41 -0.21
CA LEU A 83 8.16 -8.48 -0.30
C LEU A 83 9.11 -8.65 0.90
N GLY A 84 8.55 -8.80 2.11
CA GLY A 84 9.34 -9.02 3.31
C GLY A 84 10.19 -10.28 3.24
N ALA A 85 9.62 -11.39 2.82
CA ALA A 85 10.33 -12.65 2.65
C ALA A 85 11.42 -12.58 1.56
N LEU A 86 11.09 -11.96 0.41
CA LEU A 86 12.00 -11.84 -0.73
C LEU A 86 13.22 -10.96 -0.40
N PHE A 87 12.99 -9.80 0.22
CA PHE A 87 14.04 -8.83 0.53
C PHE A 87 14.63 -8.97 1.93
N GLN A 88 14.23 -10.00 2.69
CA GLN A 88 14.69 -10.25 4.07
C GLN A 88 14.45 -9.04 4.99
N LYS A 89 13.28 -8.40 4.87
CA LYS A 89 12.87 -7.26 5.68
C LYS A 89 11.80 -7.66 6.69
N ARG A 90 11.80 -7.00 7.86
CA ARG A 90 10.72 -7.15 8.85
C ARG A 90 9.40 -6.70 8.24
N VAL A 91 8.31 -7.37 8.61
CA VAL A 91 6.96 -6.96 8.20
C VAL A 91 6.12 -6.69 9.45
N PHE A 92 5.35 -5.62 9.44
CA PHE A 92 4.43 -5.29 10.53
C PHE A 92 3.07 -4.82 10.01
N MET A 93 2.06 -4.94 10.86
CA MET A 93 0.68 -4.61 10.52
C MET A 93 0.29 -3.23 11.06
N LEU A 94 -0.43 -2.47 10.23
CA LEU A 94 -1.17 -1.29 10.64
C LEU A 94 -2.66 -1.65 10.65
N ARG A 95 -3.28 -1.66 11.83
CA ARG A 95 -4.68 -2.05 11.99
C ARG A 95 -5.32 -1.34 13.19
N LYS A 96 -6.63 -1.60 13.38
CA LYS A 96 -7.35 -1.09 14.56
C LYS A 96 -6.78 -1.68 15.86
N PRO A 97 -6.74 -0.90 16.94
CA PRO A 97 -6.13 -1.34 18.20
C PRO A 97 -6.81 -2.57 18.82
N ASP A 98 -8.13 -2.74 18.64
CA ASP A 98 -8.90 -3.90 19.09
C ASP A 98 -8.59 -5.20 18.31
N LYS A 99 -7.80 -5.11 17.23
CA LYS A 99 -7.40 -6.24 16.38
C LYS A 99 -5.97 -6.74 16.63
N MET A 100 -5.25 -6.15 17.57
CA MET A 100 -3.83 -6.48 17.84
C MET A 100 -3.52 -6.46 19.36
N PRO A 101 -2.71 -7.40 19.84
CA PRO A 101 -2.10 -7.29 21.16
C PRO A 101 -0.91 -6.33 21.14
N SER A 102 -0.46 -5.90 22.30
CA SER A 102 0.79 -5.13 22.49
C SER A 102 0.89 -3.88 21.62
N VAL A 103 -0.20 -3.11 21.55
CA VAL A 103 -0.22 -1.84 20.83
C VAL A 103 0.67 -0.82 21.56
N SER A 104 1.55 -0.12 20.83
CA SER A 104 2.39 0.96 21.34
C SER A 104 1.84 2.34 21.02
N ASP A 105 1.48 2.53 19.75
CA ASP A 105 1.07 3.82 19.20
C ASP A 105 -0.26 3.69 18.49
N THR A 106 -1.08 4.73 18.59
CA THR A 106 -2.39 4.83 17.94
C THR A 106 -2.60 6.24 17.42
N ILE A 107 -3.16 6.36 16.23
CA ILE A 107 -3.59 7.62 15.65
C ILE A 107 -5.05 7.53 15.23
N GLU A 108 -5.83 8.58 15.51
CA GLU A 108 -7.17 8.75 14.97
C GLU A 108 -7.10 9.40 13.60
N TYR A 109 -7.93 8.93 12.65
CA TYR A 109 -8.04 9.51 11.32
C TYR A 109 -9.46 9.37 10.77
N PHE A 110 -9.82 10.25 9.83
CA PHE A 110 -11.14 10.28 9.23
C PHE A 110 -11.10 9.78 7.79
N LYS A 111 -12.01 8.86 7.45
CA LYS A 111 -12.27 8.40 6.09
C LYS A 111 -13.45 9.19 5.54
N GLU A 112 -13.21 9.98 4.52
CA GLU A 112 -14.19 10.92 3.95
C GLU A 112 -15.42 10.26 3.30
N TYR A 113 -15.38 8.97 3.01
CA TYR A 113 -16.51 8.24 2.42
C TYR A 113 -17.43 7.55 3.44
N LYS A 114 -17.15 7.66 4.73
CA LYS A 114 -18.11 7.32 5.78
C LYS A 114 -19.02 8.55 5.91
N GLY A 115 -20.25 8.45 5.36
CA GLY A 115 -21.25 9.52 5.55
C GLY A 115 -21.45 9.88 7.01
N ASP A 116 -22.08 11.02 7.28
CA ASP A 116 -22.24 11.71 8.58
C ASP A 116 -22.79 10.89 9.77
N SER A 117 -22.96 9.58 9.62
CA SER A 117 -23.60 8.71 10.62
C SER A 117 -22.63 8.03 11.60
N CYS A 118 -21.32 8.27 11.54
CA CYS A 118 -20.35 7.68 12.47
C CYS A 118 -19.76 8.76 13.37
N GLU A 119 -20.22 8.86 14.60
CA GLU A 119 -19.52 9.58 15.66
C GLU A 119 -18.17 8.91 15.93
N GLY A 120 -17.06 9.66 15.73
CA GLY A 120 -15.68 9.22 15.96
C GLY A 120 -14.93 8.81 14.69
N GLY A 121 -13.61 9.09 14.67
CA GLY A 121 -12.69 8.68 13.62
C GLY A 121 -12.37 7.18 13.64
N ASP A 122 -11.81 6.67 12.56
CA ASP A 122 -11.15 5.37 12.57
C ASP A 122 -9.81 5.48 13.32
N HIS A 123 -9.40 4.41 13.99
CA HIS A 123 -8.12 4.33 14.67
C HIS A 123 -7.17 3.39 13.93
N LEU A 124 -5.92 3.81 13.79
CA LEU A 124 -4.85 3.00 13.25
C LEU A 124 -3.74 2.88 14.28
N SER A 125 -3.20 1.67 14.44
CA SER A 125 -2.20 1.35 15.47
C SER A 125 -1.10 0.47 14.94
N ILE A 126 0.05 0.51 15.63
CA ILE A 126 1.17 -0.43 15.46
C ILE A 126 1.52 -1.09 16.79
N GLN A 127 2.22 -2.22 16.72
CA GLN A 127 2.68 -2.98 17.88
C GLN A 127 4.05 -2.48 18.36
N THR A 128 4.36 -2.68 19.65
CA THR A 128 5.61 -2.21 20.29
C THR A 128 6.90 -2.65 19.60
N TYR A 129 6.89 -3.79 18.93
CA TYR A 129 8.05 -4.35 18.23
C TYR A 129 8.02 -4.12 16.70
N ALA A 130 7.03 -3.37 16.22
CA ALA A 130 6.81 -3.18 14.78
C ALA A 130 7.92 -2.33 14.14
N VAL A 131 8.24 -1.21 14.77
CA VAL A 131 9.14 -0.18 14.25
C VAL A 131 10.13 0.23 15.34
N SER A 132 11.38 0.43 14.97
CA SER A 132 12.42 0.99 15.82
C SER A 132 12.70 2.44 15.44
N LYS A 133 13.14 3.23 16.41
CA LYS A 133 13.56 4.61 16.14
C LYS A 133 14.66 4.66 15.09
N GLY A 134 14.47 5.47 14.07
CA GLY A 134 15.39 5.61 12.95
C GLY A 134 15.16 4.63 11.80
N ASP A 135 14.22 3.69 11.91
CA ASP A 135 13.86 2.81 10.78
C ASP A 135 13.36 3.61 9.58
N ARG A 136 13.63 3.08 8.41
CA ARG A 136 13.11 3.54 7.12
C ARG A 136 12.08 2.52 6.64
N VAL A 137 10.86 2.97 6.44
CA VAL A 137 9.70 2.10 6.24
C VAL A 137 9.16 2.21 4.81
N LEU A 138 8.83 1.07 4.20
CA LEU A 138 7.96 0.96 3.04
C LEU A 138 6.55 0.65 3.53
N LEU A 139 5.54 1.43 3.12
CA LEU A 139 4.12 1.13 3.39
C LEU A 139 3.46 0.50 2.17
N VAL A 140 2.63 -0.51 2.39
CA VAL A 140 1.99 -1.30 1.31
C VAL A 140 0.49 -1.38 1.51
N ASP A 141 -0.27 -1.04 0.49
CA ASP A 141 -1.72 -1.30 0.42
C ASP A 141 -2.14 -1.64 -1.02
N ASP A 142 -3.41 -1.99 -1.21
CA ASP A 142 -3.98 -2.24 -2.54
C ASP A 142 -4.43 -0.97 -3.25
N LEU A 143 -5.00 0.00 -2.53
CA LEU A 143 -5.66 1.17 -3.11
C LEU A 143 -5.26 2.47 -2.43
N LEU A 144 -4.89 3.47 -3.22
CA LEU A 144 -4.77 4.86 -2.80
C LEU A 144 -5.96 5.66 -3.33
N ALA A 145 -6.94 5.95 -2.47
CA ALA A 145 -8.11 6.78 -2.79
C ALA A 145 -7.90 8.24 -2.32
N THR A 146 -8.59 8.67 -1.27
CA THR A 146 -8.45 10.02 -0.68
C THR A 146 -7.16 10.23 0.11
N GLY A 147 -6.41 9.14 0.39
CA GLY A 147 -5.14 9.18 1.10
C GLY A 147 -5.22 9.22 2.63
N GLY A 148 -6.43 9.22 3.21
CA GLY A 148 -6.59 9.32 4.67
C GLY A 148 -5.88 8.19 5.43
N THR A 149 -6.04 6.95 4.99
CA THR A 149 -5.36 5.78 5.59
C THR A 149 -3.83 5.86 5.41
N CYS A 150 -3.38 6.24 4.20
CA CYS A 150 -1.95 6.40 3.92
C CYS A 150 -1.32 7.52 4.78
N GLU A 151 -1.96 8.70 4.87
CA GLU A 151 -1.55 9.79 5.76
C GLU A 151 -1.43 9.32 7.21
N ALA A 152 -2.46 8.61 7.72
CA ALA A 152 -2.45 8.09 9.07
C ALA A 152 -1.27 7.13 9.30
N GLY A 153 -0.99 6.23 8.36
CA GLY A 153 0.16 5.32 8.43
C GLY A 153 1.50 6.05 8.45
N ILE A 154 1.68 7.06 7.59
CA ILE A 154 2.89 7.89 7.56
C ILE A 154 3.10 8.58 8.91
N ARG A 155 2.07 9.24 9.44
CA ARG A 155 2.14 9.94 10.73
C ARG A 155 2.41 8.98 11.90
N LEU A 156 1.82 7.80 11.88
CA LEU A 156 2.00 6.79 12.92
C LEU A 156 3.44 6.26 12.95
N VAL A 157 4.03 5.99 11.79
CA VAL A 157 5.46 5.61 11.66
C VAL A 157 6.37 6.74 12.17
N GLN A 158 6.07 8.00 11.83
CA GLN A 158 6.83 9.15 12.32
C GLN A 158 6.69 9.35 13.82
N GLN A 159 5.51 9.13 14.39
CA GLN A 159 5.27 9.19 15.84
C GLN A 159 6.11 8.15 16.59
N ALA A 160 6.33 6.97 16.01
CA ALA A 160 7.22 5.94 16.53
C ALA A 160 8.72 6.28 16.35
N GLY A 161 9.06 7.44 15.77
CA GLY A 161 10.43 7.91 15.58
C GLY A 161 11.14 7.34 14.35
N ALA A 162 10.39 6.79 13.40
CA ALA A 162 10.87 6.28 12.12
C ALA A 162 10.49 7.22 10.95
N SER A 163 10.91 6.89 9.75
CA SER A 163 10.58 7.62 8.51
C SER A 163 9.96 6.70 7.47
N VAL A 164 9.15 7.26 6.57
CA VAL A 164 8.58 6.51 5.45
C VAL A 164 9.34 6.84 4.17
N THR A 165 10.03 5.86 3.61
CA THR A 165 10.78 5.98 2.35
C THR A 165 9.83 6.01 1.16
N ALA A 166 8.85 5.10 1.16
CA ALA A 166 7.86 5.01 0.08
C ALA A 166 6.55 4.40 0.58
N CYS A 167 5.47 4.68 -0.18
CA CYS A 167 4.21 3.94 -0.11
C CYS A 167 3.94 3.34 -1.49
N ILE A 168 3.54 2.05 -1.55
CA ILE A 168 3.24 1.38 -2.81
C ILE A 168 1.82 0.80 -2.81
N PHE A 169 1.15 0.95 -3.94
CA PHE A 169 -0.25 0.57 -4.17
C PHE A 169 -0.42 -0.17 -5.50
N VAL A 170 -1.42 -1.02 -5.58
CA VAL A 170 -1.82 -1.62 -6.86
C VAL A 170 -2.53 -0.58 -7.72
N VAL A 171 -3.51 0.14 -7.15
CA VAL A 171 -4.33 1.15 -7.87
C VAL A 171 -4.32 2.48 -7.12
N GLU A 172 -4.27 3.58 -7.86
CA GLU A 172 -4.47 4.94 -7.37
C GLU A 172 -5.67 5.59 -8.06
N ILE A 173 -6.56 6.21 -7.29
CA ILE A 173 -7.66 7.04 -7.80
C ILE A 173 -7.19 8.49 -7.79
N GLY A 174 -6.55 8.92 -8.86
CA GLY A 174 -5.85 10.21 -8.94
C GLY A 174 -6.76 11.43 -8.75
N VAL A 175 -8.03 11.34 -9.20
CA VAL A 175 -9.03 12.42 -9.03
C VAL A 175 -9.33 12.75 -7.56
N LEU A 176 -9.05 11.81 -6.62
CA LEU A 176 -9.24 12.01 -5.19
C LEU A 176 -8.03 12.63 -4.49
N ASN A 177 -6.94 12.89 -5.21
CA ASN A 177 -5.72 13.56 -4.73
C ASN A 177 -5.08 12.94 -3.48
N GLY A 178 -5.20 11.63 -3.29
CA GLY A 178 -4.61 10.92 -2.15
C GLY A 178 -3.08 11.01 -2.11
N ARG A 179 -2.43 11.04 -3.27
CA ARG A 179 -0.98 11.25 -3.42
C ARG A 179 -0.51 12.57 -2.81
N GLY A 180 -1.19 13.67 -3.14
CA GLY A 180 -0.86 15.00 -2.59
C GLY A 180 -1.03 15.06 -1.07
N ARG A 181 -2.05 14.39 -0.53
CA ARG A 181 -2.28 14.27 0.91
C ARG A 181 -1.18 13.45 1.59
N ALA A 182 -0.80 12.32 1.03
CA ALA A 182 0.26 11.45 1.55
C ALA A 182 1.63 12.15 1.57
N ILE A 183 1.99 12.86 0.50
CA ILE A 183 3.24 13.62 0.44
C ILE A 183 3.31 14.70 1.52
N LYS A 184 2.23 15.47 1.71
CA LYS A 184 2.13 16.50 2.75
C LYS A 184 2.20 15.96 4.17
N ALA A 185 1.85 14.70 4.40
CA ALA A 185 1.97 14.05 5.69
C ALA A 185 3.41 13.72 6.06
N SER A 186 4.30 13.56 5.08
CA SER A 186 5.72 13.31 5.31
C SER A 186 6.43 14.58 5.79
N THR A 187 7.23 14.47 6.84
CA THR A 187 7.93 15.60 7.46
C THR A 187 8.94 16.27 6.56
N ASP A 188 9.48 15.55 5.58
CA ASP A 188 10.51 16.04 4.64
C ASP A 188 10.02 16.08 3.18
N GLU A 189 8.75 15.76 2.93
CA GLU A 189 8.14 15.66 1.61
C GLU A 189 8.87 14.74 0.63
N LYS A 190 9.73 13.83 1.14
CA LYS A 190 10.56 12.91 0.33
C LYS A 190 9.95 11.53 0.15
N THR A 191 8.87 11.22 0.86
CA THR A 191 8.18 9.94 0.73
C THR A 191 7.72 9.74 -0.72
N GLN A 192 8.20 8.68 -1.35
CA GLN A 192 7.79 8.33 -2.70
C GLN A 192 6.40 7.67 -2.67
N ILE A 193 5.50 8.09 -3.54
CA ILE A 193 4.22 7.42 -3.73
C ILE A 193 4.25 6.69 -5.07
N ILE A 194 4.11 5.36 -5.03
CA ILE A 194 4.22 4.48 -6.18
C ILE A 194 2.90 3.75 -6.35
N SER A 195 2.34 3.80 -7.55
CA SER A 195 1.11 3.06 -7.91
C SER A 195 1.36 2.32 -9.21
N LEU A 196 0.95 1.06 -9.29
CA LEU A 196 1.10 0.28 -10.52
C LEU A 196 0.14 0.76 -11.59
N LEU A 197 -1.10 1.04 -11.20
CA LEU A 197 -2.21 1.47 -12.06
C LEU A 197 -2.86 2.73 -11.50
N THR A 198 -3.51 3.48 -12.38
CA THR A 198 -4.42 4.58 -12.05
C THR A 198 -5.82 4.26 -12.55
N GLU A 199 -6.84 5.01 -12.14
CA GLU A 199 -8.21 4.86 -12.64
C GLU A 199 -8.32 5.02 -14.17
N LYS A 200 -7.31 5.58 -14.82
CA LYS A 200 -7.28 5.80 -16.28
C LYS A 200 -6.87 4.55 -17.07
N ASP A 201 -6.40 3.51 -16.38
CA ASP A 201 -5.95 2.27 -16.97
C ASP A 201 -7.08 1.25 -17.15
N PHE A 202 -8.33 1.61 -16.69
CA PHE A 202 -9.55 0.77 -16.68
C PHE A 202 -10.66 1.26 -17.67
#